data_3106fc6f2ba50a880bdcaee429dd7d58
#
_entry.id   3106fc6f2ba50a880bdcaee429dd7d58
#
_cell.length_a   1.000
_cell.length_b   1.000
_cell.length_c   1.000
_cell.angle_alpha   90.00
_cell.angle_beta   90.00
_cell.angle_gamma   90.00
#
_symmetry.space_group_name_H-M   'P 1'
#
loop_
_entity.id
_entity.type
_entity.pdbx_description
1 polymer ?
#
loop_
_entity_poly.entity_id
_entity_poly.type
_entity_poly.pdbx_seq_one_letter_code
_entity_poly.pdbx_strand_id
1 'polypeptide(L)'
;MATSKKPFQTNLIKAPNVVTRWTEQMVLELEQCKDPITGPAYFLANFFFIQHPTKGKIKYEAFQYQKELLDAYHNHRFSVNMLGRQLGKTTTAVGYLLWYAMFIDDSTILIAAHKYTGAKEIMQRLRYAYEVCPDHIRAGAKSYNKESIEFDNGSRIEAQTTTETTGRGMSLSLLYADEFAFVPPNIATEFWTSISPTLATGGKAIITSTPNSDEDQFAQIWNEANKRFDEFGNLTELGLNGFFPYMAKWDQHPDRDEIWANTERSRVGEERFRREHECVGANTLVTLKDIYGKIFEVTIAEFYNMC
;
A
#
# COMPACT_ATOMS: atom_id res chain seq x y z
N MET A 1 25.35 -12.81 -46.14
CA MET A 1 23.99 -12.55 -45.64
C MET A 1 23.98 -12.91 -44.14
N ALA A 2 24.03 -11.90 -43.30
CA ALA A 2 24.00 -12.10 -41.85
C ALA A 2 22.54 -12.25 -41.40
N THR A 3 22.16 -13.43 -40.92
CA THR A 3 20.85 -13.67 -40.30
C THR A 3 20.80 -12.96 -38.94
N SER A 4 20.06 -11.88 -38.88
CA SER A 4 19.76 -11.21 -37.63
C SER A 4 18.98 -12.19 -36.74
N LYS A 5 19.63 -12.71 -35.70
CA LYS A 5 18.94 -13.44 -34.64
C LYS A 5 17.98 -12.45 -33.95
N LYS A 6 16.67 -12.66 -34.10
CA LYS A 6 15.64 -11.97 -33.28
C LYS A 6 16.01 -12.16 -31.81
N PRO A 7 15.97 -11.10 -30.99
CA PRO A 7 16.17 -11.26 -29.56
C PRO A 7 15.12 -12.25 -29.02
N PHE A 8 15.56 -13.16 -28.15
CA PHE A 8 14.70 -14.13 -27.49
C PHE A 8 13.45 -13.40 -26.95
N GLN A 9 12.27 -13.79 -27.43
CA GLN A 9 11.03 -13.44 -26.77
C GLN A 9 11.05 -14.16 -25.41
N THR A 10 11.32 -13.43 -24.34
CA THR A 10 11.06 -13.91 -22.98
C THR A 10 9.56 -14.17 -22.90
N ASN A 11 9.15 -15.37 -22.54
CA ASN A 11 7.75 -15.66 -22.24
C ASN A 11 7.26 -14.66 -21.19
N LEU A 12 6.13 -13.98 -21.45
CA LEU A 12 5.53 -13.02 -20.51
C LEU A 12 5.30 -13.64 -19.12
N ILE A 13 5.04 -14.94 -19.09
CA ILE A 13 4.76 -15.70 -17.87
C ILE A 13 5.81 -16.79 -17.75
N LYS A 14 6.46 -16.88 -16.58
CA LYS A 14 7.35 -17.99 -16.26
C LYS A 14 6.52 -19.21 -15.91
N ALA A 15 6.73 -20.32 -16.60
CA ALA A 15 6.08 -21.59 -16.27
C ALA A 15 6.50 -22.09 -14.86
N PRO A 16 5.66 -22.85 -14.17
CA PRO A 16 6.01 -23.40 -12.87
C PRO A 16 7.15 -24.41 -12.98
N ASN A 17 7.98 -24.52 -11.95
CA ASN A 17 9.06 -25.49 -11.81
C ASN A 17 10.10 -25.48 -12.95
N VAL A 18 10.33 -24.33 -13.59
CA VAL A 18 11.36 -24.20 -14.63
C VAL A 18 12.74 -24.30 -14.02
N VAL A 19 13.56 -25.20 -14.56
CA VAL A 19 14.96 -25.36 -14.18
C VAL A 19 15.75 -24.16 -14.72
N THR A 20 16.29 -23.34 -13.84
CA THR A 20 17.12 -22.21 -14.16
C THR A 20 18.60 -22.60 -14.08
N ARG A 21 19.41 -22.21 -15.07
CA ARG A 21 20.87 -22.28 -14.94
C ARG A 21 21.35 -21.08 -14.15
N TRP A 22 21.72 -21.31 -12.91
CA TRP A 22 22.12 -20.27 -11.97
C TRP A 22 23.58 -19.85 -12.19
N THR A 23 23.80 -18.55 -12.20
CA THR A 23 25.13 -17.95 -11.98
C THR A 23 25.25 -17.53 -10.52
N GLU A 24 26.48 -17.34 -10.03
CA GLU A 24 26.72 -16.85 -8.66
C GLU A 24 25.98 -15.52 -8.40
N GLN A 25 26.01 -14.60 -9.35
CA GLN A 25 25.31 -13.32 -9.26
C GLN A 25 23.79 -13.50 -9.11
N MET A 26 23.16 -14.38 -9.89
CA MET A 26 21.74 -14.67 -9.80
C MET A 26 21.34 -15.25 -8.43
N VAL A 27 22.20 -16.10 -7.85
CA VAL A 27 21.97 -16.65 -6.52
C VAL A 27 22.03 -15.55 -5.46
N LEU A 28 23.05 -14.69 -5.50
CA LEU A 28 23.18 -13.56 -4.58
C LEU A 28 21.98 -12.60 -4.67
N GLU A 29 21.54 -12.26 -5.88
CA GLU A 29 20.35 -11.40 -6.08
C GLU A 29 19.07 -12.03 -5.51
N LEU A 30 18.89 -13.34 -5.70
CA LEU A 30 17.75 -14.05 -5.16
C LEU A 30 17.80 -14.11 -3.63
N GLU A 31 18.97 -14.39 -3.04
CA GLU A 31 19.15 -14.40 -1.58
C GLU A 31 18.87 -13.04 -0.96
N GLN A 32 19.33 -11.96 -1.60
CA GLN A 32 19.03 -10.60 -1.15
C GLN A 32 17.53 -10.28 -1.24
N CYS A 33 16.82 -10.74 -2.28
CA CYS A 33 15.37 -10.60 -2.35
C CYS A 33 14.64 -11.41 -1.26
N LYS A 34 15.21 -12.54 -0.82
CA LYS A 34 14.65 -13.40 0.24
C LYS A 34 14.96 -12.95 1.65
N ASP A 35 15.85 -11.99 1.82
CA ASP A 35 16.19 -11.49 3.14
C ASP A 35 14.94 -10.97 3.86
N PRO A 36 14.62 -11.45 5.07
CA PRO A 36 13.37 -11.13 5.75
C PRO A 36 13.29 -9.68 6.24
N ILE A 37 14.38 -8.93 6.25
CA ILE A 37 14.44 -7.53 6.72
C ILE A 37 14.57 -6.58 5.54
N THR A 38 15.52 -6.83 4.65
CA THR A 38 15.90 -5.91 3.57
C THR A 38 15.34 -6.30 2.21
N GLY A 39 14.82 -7.53 2.08
CA GLY A 39 14.37 -8.10 0.82
C GLY A 39 13.33 -7.26 0.07
N PRO A 40 12.27 -6.72 0.70
CA PRO A 40 11.31 -5.88 0.00
C PRO A 40 11.96 -4.64 -0.60
N ALA A 41 12.79 -3.93 0.18
CA ALA A 41 13.46 -2.72 -0.29
C ALA A 41 14.46 -3.04 -1.41
N TYR A 42 15.21 -4.14 -1.29
CA TYR A 42 16.13 -4.59 -2.31
C TYR A 42 15.41 -4.98 -3.62
N PHE A 43 14.33 -5.73 -3.53
CA PHE A 43 13.51 -6.11 -4.68
C PHE A 43 12.94 -4.89 -5.39
N LEU A 44 12.31 -3.97 -4.65
CA LEU A 44 11.73 -2.76 -5.24
C LEU A 44 12.80 -1.89 -5.92
N ALA A 45 13.97 -1.76 -5.31
CA ALA A 45 15.06 -0.96 -5.84
C ALA A 45 15.73 -1.56 -7.08
N ASN A 46 15.72 -2.90 -7.25
CA ASN A 46 16.49 -3.55 -8.29
C ASN A 46 15.68 -4.22 -9.39
N PHE A 47 14.49 -4.76 -9.06
CA PHE A 47 13.72 -5.64 -9.95
C PHE A 47 12.28 -5.20 -10.19
N PHE A 48 11.83 -4.14 -9.52
CA PHE A 48 10.49 -3.63 -9.69
C PHE A 48 10.45 -2.51 -10.74
N PHE A 49 9.68 -2.74 -11.80
CA PHE A 49 9.47 -1.80 -12.89
C PHE A 49 7.99 -1.43 -12.98
N ILE A 50 7.74 -0.19 -13.33
CA ILE A 50 6.39 0.36 -13.48
C ILE A 50 6.15 0.85 -14.91
N GLN A 51 4.89 0.90 -15.30
CA GLN A 51 4.47 1.50 -16.54
C GLN A 51 4.16 2.99 -16.34
N HIS A 52 5.06 3.84 -16.81
CA HIS A 52 4.83 5.29 -16.76
C HIS A 52 3.99 5.72 -17.99
N PRO A 53 2.98 6.62 -17.83
CA PRO A 53 2.07 7.00 -18.92
C PRO A 53 2.76 7.54 -20.17
N THR A 54 3.88 8.25 -20.03
CA THR A 54 4.59 8.90 -21.12
C THR A 54 5.97 8.31 -21.40
N LYS A 55 6.62 7.65 -20.42
CA LYS A 55 7.99 7.13 -20.53
C LYS A 55 8.02 5.61 -20.75
N GLY A 56 6.85 4.93 -20.73
CA GLY A 56 6.77 3.48 -20.87
C GLY A 56 7.34 2.74 -19.65
N LYS A 57 8.14 1.69 -19.88
CA LYS A 57 8.79 0.92 -18.81
C LYS A 57 9.88 1.76 -18.15
N ILE A 58 9.75 2.02 -16.86
CA ILE A 58 10.79 2.65 -16.03
C ILE A 58 11.05 1.83 -14.77
N LYS A 59 12.26 1.91 -14.24
CA LYS A 59 12.60 1.35 -12.95
C LYS A 59 11.92 2.18 -11.86
N TYR A 60 11.41 1.52 -10.83
CA TYR A 60 10.83 2.22 -9.67
C TYR A 60 11.96 2.76 -8.80
N GLU A 61 11.95 4.06 -8.60
CA GLU A 61 12.86 4.76 -7.70
C GLU A 61 12.03 5.38 -6.59
N ALA A 62 12.09 4.78 -5.39
CA ALA A 62 11.28 5.22 -4.26
C ALA A 62 11.80 6.55 -3.68
N PHE A 63 10.91 7.51 -3.55
CA PHE A 63 11.14 8.71 -2.74
C PHE A 63 11.23 8.35 -1.25
N GLN A 64 11.75 9.26 -0.43
CA GLN A 64 11.96 8.98 0.99
C GLN A 64 10.68 8.56 1.71
N TYR A 65 9.58 9.30 1.51
CA TYR A 65 8.28 8.96 2.10
C TYR A 65 7.71 7.60 1.60
N GLN A 66 8.10 7.14 0.39
CA GLN A 66 7.71 5.82 -0.12
C GLN A 66 8.55 4.69 0.49
N LYS A 67 9.80 4.96 0.85
CA LYS A 67 10.61 4.02 1.63
C LYS A 67 10.04 3.86 3.03
N GLU A 68 9.69 4.95 3.69
CA GLU A 68 9.03 4.94 5.00
C GLU A 68 7.66 4.22 4.95
N LEU A 69 6.90 4.42 3.86
CA LEU A 69 5.66 3.68 3.62
C LEU A 69 5.90 2.18 3.46
N LEU A 70 6.96 1.79 2.74
CA LEU A 70 7.36 0.39 2.60
C LEU A 70 7.75 -0.22 3.95
N ASP A 71 8.48 0.55 4.77
CA ASP A 71 8.85 0.14 6.12
C ASP A 71 7.61 -0.03 7.01
N ALA A 72 6.62 0.88 6.90
CA ALA A 72 5.33 0.74 7.57
C ALA A 72 4.59 -0.55 7.19
N TYR A 73 4.61 -0.93 5.90
CA TYR A 73 4.01 -2.18 5.44
C TYR A 73 4.77 -3.41 5.94
N HIS A 74 6.09 -3.34 5.97
CA HIS A 74 6.92 -4.50 6.25
C HIS A 74 7.08 -4.78 7.74
N ASN A 75 7.38 -3.76 8.53
CA ASN A 75 7.75 -3.91 9.93
C ASN A 75 6.55 -4.06 10.88
N HIS A 76 5.34 -3.65 10.46
CA HIS A 76 4.16 -3.71 11.29
C HIS A 76 3.16 -4.75 10.81
N ARG A 77 2.54 -5.43 11.77
CA ARG A 77 1.47 -6.40 11.47
C ARG A 77 0.24 -5.73 10.91
N PHE A 78 -0.16 -4.60 11.51
CA PHE A 78 -1.26 -3.79 11.06
C PHE A 78 -0.78 -2.36 10.82
N SER A 79 -1.01 -1.83 9.62
CA SER A 79 -0.71 -0.44 9.29
C SER A 79 -1.91 0.25 8.64
N VAL A 80 -2.16 1.47 9.07
CA VAL A 80 -3.14 2.36 8.45
C VAL A 80 -2.41 3.57 7.88
N ASN A 81 -2.59 3.81 6.58
CA ASN A 81 -1.72 4.69 5.82
C ASN A 81 -2.57 5.74 5.11
N MET A 82 -2.44 6.98 5.55
CA MET A 82 -3.14 8.14 4.99
C MET A 82 -2.17 8.92 4.10
N LEU A 83 -2.40 8.92 2.81
CA LEU A 83 -1.55 9.62 1.86
C LEU A 83 -2.34 10.56 0.96
N GLY A 84 -1.76 11.70 0.67
CA GLY A 84 -2.27 12.60 -0.35
C GLY A 84 -2.36 11.95 -1.73
N ARG A 85 -3.18 12.52 -2.60
CA ARG A 85 -3.34 12.04 -3.98
C ARG A 85 -2.04 12.03 -4.75
N GLN A 86 -1.87 11.01 -5.60
CA GLN A 86 -0.74 10.85 -6.52
C GLN A 86 0.64 10.80 -5.83
N LEU A 87 0.70 10.33 -4.59
CA LEU A 87 1.95 10.05 -3.88
C LEU A 87 2.46 8.62 -4.11
N GLY A 88 1.84 7.86 -5.01
CA GLY A 88 2.32 6.53 -5.39
C GLY A 88 2.02 5.42 -4.39
N LYS A 89 1.06 5.61 -3.44
CA LYS A 89 0.68 4.59 -2.45
C LYS A 89 0.40 3.22 -3.07
N THR A 90 -0.48 3.18 -4.08
CA THR A 90 -0.84 1.94 -4.78
C THR A 90 0.36 1.33 -5.53
N THR A 91 1.25 2.15 -6.08
CA THR A 91 2.46 1.67 -6.76
C THR A 91 3.42 0.98 -5.80
N THR A 92 3.70 1.61 -4.66
CA THR A 92 4.53 1.01 -3.59
C THR A 92 3.90 -0.27 -3.06
N ALA A 93 2.57 -0.27 -2.85
CA ALA A 93 1.83 -1.46 -2.43
C ALA A 93 1.94 -2.60 -3.43
N VAL A 94 1.75 -2.34 -4.73
CA VAL A 94 1.92 -3.35 -5.80
C VAL A 94 3.30 -3.99 -5.75
N GLY A 95 4.36 -3.20 -5.58
CA GLY A 95 5.73 -3.72 -5.43
C GLY A 95 5.87 -4.63 -4.21
N TYR A 96 5.36 -4.19 -3.06
CA TYR A 96 5.40 -4.98 -1.83
C TYR A 96 4.58 -6.27 -1.91
N LEU A 97 3.36 -6.20 -2.44
CA LEU A 97 2.47 -7.37 -2.61
C LEU A 97 3.08 -8.40 -3.57
N LEU A 98 3.70 -7.94 -4.66
CA LEU A 98 4.39 -8.83 -5.59
C LEU A 98 5.60 -9.50 -4.93
N TRP A 99 6.41 -8.73 -4.20
CA TRP A 99 7.50 -9.28 -3.40
C TRP A 99 7.01 -10.33 -2.41
N TYR A 100 5.97 -10.01 -1.65
CA TYR A 100 5.41 -10.92 -0.64
C TYR A 100 4.93 -12.23 -1.26
N ALA A 101 4.21 -12.16 -2.39
CA ALA A 101 3.73 -13.34 -3.10
C ALA A 101 4.84 -14.22 -3.68
N MET A 102 5.97 -13.63 -4.11
CA MET A 102 7.06 -14.38 -4.73
C MET A 102 8.08 -14.94 -3.74
N PHE A 103 8.24 -14.33 -2.56
CA PHE A 103 9.33 -14.66 -1.64
C PHE A 103 8.87 -15.17 -0.27
N ILE A 104 7.58 -15.06 0.06
CA ILE A 104 7.00 -15.68 1.25
C ILE A 104 6.13 -16.85 0.79
N ASP A 105 6.59 -18.06 1.07
CA ASP A 105 5.92 -19.28 0.60
C ASP A 105 4.54 -19.47 1.24
N ASP A 106 3.65 -20.17 0.54
CA ASP A 106 2.31 -20.58 0.99
C ASP A 106 1.41 -19.41 1.44
N SER A 107 1.64 -18.20 0.89
CA SER A 107 0.93 -17.01 1.29
C SER A 107 -0.41 -16.84 0.56
N THR A 108 -1.45 -16.50 1.30
CA THR A 108 -2.74 -16.05 0.73
C THR A 108 -2.88 -14.55 0.90
N ILE A 109 -2.90 -13.83 -0.23
CA ILE A 109 -2.94 -12.36 -0.27
C ILE A 109 -4.26 -11.92 -0.89
N LEU A 110 -5.01 -11.08 -0.18
CA LEU A 110 -6.24 -10.47 -0.67
C LEU A 110 -6.04 -8.96 -0.88
N ILE A 111 -6.33 -8.49 -2.08
CA ILE A 111 -6.48 -7.08 -2.42
C ILE A 111 -7.97 -6.76 -2.40
N ALA A 112 -8.39 -5.88 -1.50
CA ALA A 112 -9.76 -5.39 -1.40
C ALA A 112 -9.82 -3.92 -1.82
N ALA A 113 -10.45 -3.61 -2.95
CA ALA A 113 -10.61 -2.23 -3.43
C ALA A 113 -12.07 -1.79 -3.33
N HIS A 114 -12.29 -0.49 -3.12
CA HIS A 114 -13.66 0.04 -2.99
C HIS A 114 -14.52 -0.12 -4.26
N LYS A 115 -13.88 -0.30 -5.43
CA LYS A 115 -14.57 -0.57 -6.72
C LYS A 115 -13.87 -1.68 -7.49
N TYR A 116 -14.64 -2.43 -8.26
CA TYR A 116 -14.13 -3.48 -9.16
C TYR A 116 -13.05 -2.98 -10.13
N THR A 117 -13.26 -1.78 -10.69
CA THR A 117 -12.28 -1.15 -11.59
C THR A 117 -10.95 -0.90 -10.90
N GLY A 118 -10.96 -0.50 -9.62
CA GLY A 118 -9.75 -0.33 -8.81
C GLY A 118 -9.02 -1.65 -8.57
N ALA A 119 -9.73 -2.70 -8.16
CA ALA A 119 -9.18 -4.03 -7.98
C ALA A 119 -8.48 -4.53 -9.26
N LYS A 120 -9.16 -4.38 -10.39
CA LYS A 120 -8.64 -4.76 -11.71
C LYS A 120 -7.39 -3.95 -12.10
N GLU A 121 -7.37 -2.66 -11.81
CA GLU A 121 -6.21 -1.80 -12.10
C GLU A 121 -4.99 -2.19 -11.26
N ILE A 122 -5.17 -2.49 -9.97
CA ILE A 122 -4.09 -2.96 -9.10
C ILE A 122 -3.51 -4.26 -9.64
N MET A 123 -4.37 -5.23 -10.00
CA MET A 123 -3.92 -6.48 -10.60
C MET A 123 -3.22 -6.30 -11.94
N GLN A 124 -3.67 -5.36 -12.77
CA GLN A 124 -3.00 -5.04 -14.04
C GLN A 124 -1.57 -4.52 -13.82
N ARG A 125 -1.39 -3.62 -12.85
CA ARG A 125 -0.07 -3.09 -12.47
C ARG A 125 0.84 -4.20 -11.92
N LEU A 126 0.29 -5.08 -11.08
CA LEU A 126 1.01 -6.22 -10.51
C LEU A 126 1.45 -7.20 -11.61
N ARG A 127 0.55 -7.53 -12.53
CA ARG A 127 0.86 -8.38 -13.69
C ARG A 127 1.95 -7.77 -14.56
N TYR A 128 1.85 -6.48 -14.86
CA TYR A 128 2.88 -5.78 -15.62
C TYR A 128 4.25 -5.88 -14.94
N ALA A 129 4.31 -5.58 -13.64
CA ALA A 129 5.55 -5.67 -12.88
C ALA A 129 6.14 -7.09 -12.88
N TYR A 130 5.30 -8.11 -12.72
CA TYR A 130 5.69 -9.52 -12.80
C TYR A 130 6.23 -9.88 -14.21
N GLU A 131 5.54 -9.50 -15.27
CA GLU A 131 5.89 -9.81 -16.65
C GLU A 131 7.25 -9.22 -17.07
N VAL A 132 7.63 -8.07 -16.52
CA VAL A 132 8.89 -7.39 -16.83
C VAL A 132 10.02 -7.69 -15.85
N CYS A 133 9.74 -8.44 -14.77
CA CYS A 133 10.72 -8.89 -13.79
C CYS A 133 11.61 -9.99 -14.42
N PRO A 134 12.93 -10.01 -14.14
CA PRO A 134 13.83 -11.03 -14.67
C PRO A 134 13.45 -12.46 -14.25
N ASP A 135 13.64 -13.43 -15.16
CA ASP A 135 13.24 -14.83 -14.95
C ASP A 135 13.88 -15.50 -13.73
N HIS A 136 15.12 -15.12 -13.38
CA HIS A 136 15.80 -15.70 -12.22
C HIS A 136 15.26 -15.18 -10.88
N ILE A 137 14.55 -14.05 -10.90
CA ILE A 137 13.95 -13.45 -9.69
C ILE A 137 12.50 -13.88 -9.54
N ARG A 138 11.72 -13.92 -10.63
CA ARG A 138 10.28 -14.18 -10.54
C ARG A 138 9.96 -15.66 -10.29
N ALA A 139 8.99 -15.91 -9.42
CA ALA A 139 8.41 -17.23 -9.21
C ALA A 139 7.66 -17.71 -10.44
N GLY A 140 7.55 -19.01 -10.66
CA GLY A 140 6.73 -19.60 -11.72
C GLY A 140 5.23 -19.44 -11.39
N ALA A 141 4.41 -19.20 -12.41
CA ALA A 141 2.96 -19.06 -12.22
C ALA A 141 2.23 -20.35 -12.63
N LYS A 142 1.48 -20.96 -11.70
CA LYS A 142 0.59 -22.10 -11.95
C LYS A 142 -0.73 -21.67 -12.57
N SER A 143 -1.25 -20.52 -12.13
CA SER A 143 -2.46 -19.89 -12.65
C SER A 143 -2.22 -18.41 -12.83
N TYR A 144 -2.71 -17.84 -13.94
CA TYR A 144 -2.48 -16.45 -14.28
C TYR A 144 -3.73 -15.84 -14.92
N ASN A 145 -4.56 -15.20 -14.10
CA ASN A 145 -5.84 -14.61 -14.50
C ASN A 145 -5.84 -13.09 -14.35
N LYS A 146 -6.93 -12.47 -14.75
CA LYS A 146 -7.09 -11.00 -14.62
C LYS A 146 -7.23 -10.55 -13.17
N GLU A 147 -7.74 -11.41 -12.31
CA GLU A 147 -8.09 -11.12 -10.91
C GLU A 147 -7.27 -11.92 -9.91
N SER A 148 -6.50 -12.93 -10.36
CA SER A 148 -5.70 -13.76 -9.48
C SER A 148 -4.45 -14.31 -10.15
N ILE A 149 -3.41 -14.56 -9.35
CA ILE A 149 -2.20 -15.29 -9.73
C ILE A 149 -1.90 -16.31 -8.64
N GLU A 150 -1.60 -17.54 -9.05
CA GLU A 150 -1.07 -18.59 -8.17
C GLU A 150 0.36 -18.92 -8.59
N PHE A 151 1.26 -18.93 -7.62
CA PHE A 151 2.68 -19.19 -7.85
C PHE A 151 3.07 -20.63 -7.50
N ASP A 152 4.22 -21.06 -8.01
CA ASP A 152 4.75 -22.41 -7.76
C ASP A 152 5.29 -22.59 -6.33
N ASN A 153 5.55 -21.53 -5.59
CA ASN A 153 5.88 -21.53 -4.16
C ASN A 153 4.64 -21.70 -3.24
N GLY A 154 3.46 -22.02 -3.79
CA GLY A 154 2.22 -22.18 -3.03
C GLY A 154 1.46 -20.89 -2.74
N SER A 155 2.04 -19.74 -3.03
CA SER A 155 1.40 -18.45 -2.74
C SER A 155 0.37 -18.07 -3.79
N ARG A 156 -0.64 -17.31 -3.35
CA ARG A 156 -1.75 -16.83 -4.16
C ARG A 156 -2.05 -15.37 -3.85
N ILE A 157 -2.28 -14.58 -4.89
CA ILE A 157 -2.76 -13.20 -4.79
C ILE A 157 -4.05 -13.05 -5.57
N GLU A 158 -5.05 -12.41 -4.98
CA GLU A 158 -6.38 -12.23 -5.54
C GLU A 158 -6.90 -10.83 -5.24
N ALA A 159 -7.57 -10.21 -6.22
CA ALA A 159 -8.16 -8.90 -6.07
C ALA A 159 -9.69 -8.96 -6.21
N GLN A 160 -10.37 -8.39 -5.24
CA GLN A 160 -11.83 -8.35 -5.14
C GLN A 160 -12.32 -6.93 -4.84
N THR A 161 -13.60 -6.69 -5.14
CA THR A 161 -14.30 -5.49 -4.63
C THR A 161 -14.61 -5.69 -3.15
N THR A 162 -14.47 -4.64 -2.36
CA THR A 162 -14.87 -4.68 -0.95
C THR A 162 -16.39 -4.78 -0.82
N THR A 163 -16.85 -5.88 -0.26
CA THR A 163 -18.24 -6.17 0.10
C THR A 163 -18.29 -6.69 1.53
N GLU A 164 -19.46 -6.82 2.12
CA GLU A 164 -19.64 -7.38 3.48
C GLU A 164 -19.08 -8.80 3.64
N THR A 165 -18.95 -9.55 2.54
CA THR A 165 -18.52 -10.96 2.55
C THR A 165 -17.15 -11.20 1.89
N THR A 166 -16.51 -10.16 1.38
CA THR A 166 -15.20 -10.27 0.72
C THR A 166 -14.16 -10.88 1.67
N GLY A 167 -13.46 -11.92 1.20
CA GLY A 167 -12.44 -12.63 1.98
C GLY A 167 -12.99 -13.53 3.11
N ARG A 168 -14.30 -13.63 3.29
CA ARG A 168 -14.90 -14.47 4.32
C ARG A 168 -14.53 -15.95 4.12
N GLY A 169 -14.03 -16.58 5.20
CA GLY A 169 -13.60 -17.99 5.16
C GLY A 169 -12.21 -18.22 4.57
N MET A 170 -11.50 -17.17 4.14
CA MET A 170 -10.09 -17.26 3.76
C MET A 170 -9.19 -17.23 4.99
N SER A 171 -8.06 -17.94 4.94
CA SER A 171 -6.95 -17.76 5.90
C SER A 171 -5.94 -16.85 5.25
N LEU A 172 -5.93 -15.59 5.67
CA LEU A 172 -5.12 -14.55 5.02
C LEU A 172 -3.75 -14.41 5.68
N SER A 173 -2.70 -14.45 4.85
CA SER A 173 -1.35 -14.01 5.23
C SER A 173 -1.23 -12.48 5.16
N LEU A 174 -1.90 -11.86 4.18
CA LEU A 174 -1.85 -10.42 3.98
C LEU A 174 -3.16 -9.90 3.35
N LEU A 175 -3.75 -8.90 3.99
CA LEU A 175 -4.82 -8.07 3.44
C LEU A 175 -4.24 -6.72 3.00
N TYR A 176 -4.56 -6.30 1.78
CA TYR A 176 -4.37 -4.93 1.31
C TYR A 176 -5.72 -4.30 0.97
N ALA A 177 -6.15 -3.30 1.74
CA ALA A 177 -7.38 -2.56 1.48
C ALA A 177 -7.04 -1.19 0.88
N ASP A 178 -7.45 -0.97 -0.39
CA ASP A 178 -7.17 0.26 -1.13
C ASP A 178 -8.37 1.18 -1.16
N GLU A 179 -8.11 2.48 -0.95
CA GLU A 179 -9.13 3.55 -0.91
C GLU A 179 -10.27 3.23 0.07
N PHE A 180 -9.92 2.72 1.25
CA PHE A 180 -10.87 2.18 2.22
C PHE A 180 -11.85 3.22 2.77
N ALA A 181 -11.45 4.51 2.87
CA ALA A 181 -12.34 5.61 3.26
C ALA A 181 -13.52 5.84 2.29
N PHE A 182 -13.43 5.33 1.06
CA PHE A 182 -14.48 5.46 0.06
C PHE A 182 -15.45 4.28 0.01
N VAL A 183 -15.22 3.24 0.79
CA VAL A 183 -16.17 2.14 0.96
C VAL A 183 -17.35 2.66 1.78
N PRO A 184 -18.62 2.39 1.34
CA PRO A 184 -19.78 2.81 2.11
C PRO A 184 -19.69 2.36 3.57
N PRO A 185 -20.02 3.22 4.56
CA PRO A 185 -19.73 2.96 5.98
C PRO A 185 -20.30 1.63 6.50
N ASN A 186 -21.52 1.27 6.13
CA ASN A 186 -22.13 0.00 6.50
C ASN A 186 -21.34 -1.21 5.96
N ILE A 187 -20.91 -1.16 4.69
CA ILE A 187 -20.10 -2.21 4.07
C ILE A 187 -18.71 -2.26 4.72
N ALA A 188 -18.09 -1.11 4.97
CA ALA A 188 -16.74 -1.05 5.55
C ALA A 188 -16.70 -1.66 6.96
N THR A 189 -17.70 -1.38 7.79
CA THR A 189 -17.80 -1.94 9.15
C THR A 189 -18.02 -3.45 9.12
N GLU A 190 -18.96 -3.94 8.32
CA GLU A 190 -19.22 -5.38 8.17
C GLU A 190 -18.02 -6.12 7.56
N PHE A 191 -17.40 -5.54 6.54
CA PHE A 191 -16.18 -6.07 5.96
C PHE A 191 -15.07 -6.21 7.01
N TRP A 192 -14.80 -5.14 7.78
CA TRP A 192 -13.73 -5.17 8.79
C TRP A 192 -14.03 -6.20 9.89
N THR A 193 -15.27 -6.26 10.35
CA THR A 193 -15.70 -7.25 11.33
C THR A 193 -15.57 -8.68 10.81
N SER A 194 -15.86 -8.90 9.53
CA SER A 194 -15.80 -10.22 8.89
C SER A 194 -14.36 -10.67 8.57
N ILE A 195 -13.49 -9.73 8.17
CA ILE A 195 -12.13 -10.03 7.69
C ILE A 195 -11.10 -10.12 8.83
N SER A 196 -11.27 -9.33 9.89
CA SER A 196 -10.33 -9.28 11.01
C SER A 196 -10.05 -10.66 11.64
N PRO A 197 -11.03 -11.55 11.87
CA PRO A 197 -10.78 -12.90 12.36
C PRO A 197 -9.94 -13.77 11.41
N THR A 198 -9.97 -13.53 10.11
CA THR A 198 -9.17 -14.28 9.12
C THR A 198 -7.67 -14.02 9.23
N LEU A 199 -7.30 -12.95 9.92
CA LEU A 199 -5.92 -12.54 10.21
C LEU A 199 -5.42 -13.06 11.57
N ALA A 200 -6.27 -13.74 12.36
CA ALA A 200 -5.95 -14.14 13.74
C ALA A 200 -4.73 -15.05 13.85
N THR A 201 -4.42 -15.82 12.83
CA THR A 201 -3.27 -16.74 12.79
C THR A 201 -1.93 -16.07 12.48
N GLY A 202 -1.84 -14.75 12.59
CA GLY A 202 -0.60 -13.99 12.35
C GLY A 202 -0.61 -13.19 11.04
N GLY A 203 -1.73 -13.17 10.31
CA GLY A 203 -1.85 -12.40 9.09
C GLY A 203 -1.69 -10.89 9.31
N LYS A 204 -1.29 -10.18 8.27
CA LYS A 204 -1.05 -8.72 8.24
C LYS A 204 -2.22 -7.99 7.58
N ALA A 205 -2.44 -6.74 7.96
CA ALA A 205 -3.35 -5.83 7.26
C ALA A 205 -2.67 -4.50 6.94
N ILE A 206 -2.77 -4.11 5.69
CA ILE A 206 -2.37 -2.81 5.18
C ILE A 206 -3.61 -2.10 4.68
N ILE A 207 -4.00 -1.02 5.34
CA ILE A 207 -5.15 -0.21 4.96
C ILE A 207 -4.63 1.13 4.43
N THR A 208 -5.04 1.50 3.23
CA THR A 208 -4.61 2.76 2.60
C THR A 208 -5.79 3.57 2.10
N SER A 209 -5.72 4.88 2.29
CA SER A 209 -6.67 5.81 1.68
C SER A 209 -6.14 7.24 1.61
N THR A 210 -6.80 8.09 0.81
CA THR A 210 -6.93 9.51 1.11
C THR A 210 -8.11 9.68 2.07
N PRO A 211 -8.16 10.73 2.91
CA PRO A 211 -9.31 10.97 3.78
C PRO A 211 -10.58 11.30 2.96
N ASN A 212 -11.71 10.86 3.46
CA ASN A 212 -13.01 11.14 2.83
C ASN A 212 -14.01 11.77 3.81
N SER A 213 -14.31 11.09 4.93
CA SER A 213 -15.22 11.55 5.97
C SER A 213 -14.58 11.28 7.34
N ASP A 214 -14.94 12.08 8.34
CA ASP A 214 -14.46 11.87 9.71
C ASP A 214 -15.22 10.75 10.46
N GLU A 215 -16.32 10.25 9.87
CA GLU A 215 -17.18 9.23 10.47
C GLU A 215 -17.06 7.84 9.80
N ASP A 216 -16.27 7.73 8.73
CA ASP A 216 -16.08 6.44 8.07
C ASP A 216 -15.17 5.47 8.85
N GLN A 217 -15.22 4.19 8.50
CA GLN A 217 -14.46 3.15 9.19
C GLN A 217 -12.93 3.38 9.12
N PHE A 218 -12.45 4.01 8.03
CA PHE A 218 -11.03 4.36 7.92
C PHE A 218 -10.64 5.43 8.92
N ALA A 219 -11.47 6.48 9.07
CA ALA A 219 -11.25 7.54 10.05
C ALA A 219 -11.28 7.00 11.48
N GLN A 220 -12.18 6.06 11.81
CA GLN A 220 -12.21 5.41 13.11
C GLN A 220 -10.91 4.63 13.39
N ILE A 221 -10.45 3.82 12.44
CA ILE A 221 -9.18 3.08 12.57
C ILE A 221 -8.00 4.05 12.69
N TRP A 222 -7.99 5.13 11.91
CA TRP A 222 -6.96 6.16 11.93
C TRP A 222 -6.89 6.89 13.27
N ASN A 223 -8.02 7.32 13.79
CA ASN A 223 -8.10 8.04 15.07
C ASN A 223 -7.62 7.15 16.23
N GLU A 224 -8.03 5.89 16.29
CA GLU A 224 -7.56 4.95 17.29
C GLU A 224 -6.07 4.60 17.14
N ALA A 225 -5.56 4.53 15.91
CA ALA A 225 -4.14 4.32 15.64
C ALA A 225 -3.26 5.51 16.08
N ASN A 226 -3.83 6.71 16.16
CA ASN A 226 -3.12 7.90 16.62
C ASN A 226 -3.23 8.13 18.14
N LYS A 227 -4.04 7.36 18.87
CA LYS A 227 -4.03 7.32 20.34
C LYS A 227 -2.84 6.47 20.81
N ARG A 228 -1.66 7.09 20.82
CA ARG A 228 -0.36 6.44 21.00
C ARG A 228 0.25 6.73 22.38
N PHE A 229 -0.56 6.60 23.42
CA PHE A 229 -0.09 6.75 24.81
C PHE A 229 -0.55 5.54 25.62
N ASP A 230 0.38 4.99 26.41
CA ASP A 230 0.07 3.95 27.37
C ASP A 230 -0.64 4.54 28.62
N GLU A 231 -1.02 3.69 29.55
CA GLU A 231 -1.66 4.09 30.82
C GLU A 231 -0.78 4.98 31.71
N PHE A 232 0.53 5.02 31.45
CA PHE A 232 1.50 5.87 32.15
C PHE A 232 1.79 7.17 31.42
N GLY A 233 1.18 7.40 30.23
CA GLY A 233 1.40 8.58 29.40
C GLY A 233 2.65 8.53 28.52
N ASN A 234 3.29 7.36 28.36
CA ASN A 234 4.43 7.21 27.46
C ASN A 234 3.95 7.01 26.01
N LEU A 235 4.69 7.61 25.08
CA LEU A 235 4.41 7.44 23.66
C LEU A 235 4.72 6.00 23.21
N THR A 236 3.74 5.35 22.58
CA THR A 236 3.85 4.01 22.01
C THR A 236 4.03 4.07 20.49
N GLU A 237 4.63 3.04 19.91
CA GLU A 237 4.79 2.92 18.45
C GLU A 237 3.44 2.65 17.76
N LEU A 238 2.61 1.80 18.35
CA LEU A 238 1.29 1.44 17.86
C LEU A 238 0.20 2.18 18.63
N GLY A 239 -0.91 2.46 17.94
CA GLY A 239 -2.10 2.99 18.58
C GLY A 239 -2.83 1.97 19.45
N LEU A 240 -3.87 2.40 20.15
CA LEU A 240 -4.69 1.55 21.03
C LEU A 240 -5.33 0.36 20.31
N ASN A 241 -5.60 0.49 19.02
CA ASN A 241 -6.13 -0.57 18.17
C ASN A 241 -5.04 -1.49 17.57
N GLY A 242 -3.77 -1.32 17.95
CA GLY A 242 -2.64 -2.10 17.44
C GLY A 242 -2.18 -1.77 16.03
N PHE A 243 -2.69 -0.70 15.43
CA PHE A 243 -2.23 -0.22 14.13
C PHE A 243 -1.06 0.77 14.26
N PHE A 244 -0.14 0.67 13.32
CA PHE A 244 0.86 1.71 13.07
C PHE A 244 0.28 2.74 12.11
N PRO A 245 0.16 4.02 12.50
CA PRO A 245 -0.31 5.08 11.61
C PRO A 245 0.86 5.66 10.81
N TYR A 246 0.71 5.72 9.48
CA TYR A 246 1.64 6.41 8.60
C TYR A 246 0.93 7.47 7.77
N MET A 247 1.50 8.66 7.66
CA MET A 247 0.96 9.75 6.86
C MET A 247 2.03 10.38 5.97
N ALA A 248 1.66 10.66 4.71
CA ALA A 248 2.47 11.45 3.80
C ALA A 248 1.62 12.52 3.10
N LYS A 249 2.14 13.75 3.05
CA LYS A 249 1.50 14.90 2.45
C LYS A 249 2.16 15.29 1.13
N TRP A 250 1.53 16.18 0.38
CA TRP A 250 2.00 16.62 -0.93
C TRP A 250 3.41 17.21 -0.92
N ASP A 251 3.79 17.92 0.14
CA ASP A 251 5.08 18.63 0.32
C ASP A 251 6.28 17.68 0.48
N GLN A 252 6.05 16.41 0.76
CA GLN A 252 7.09 15.39 0.79
C GLN A 252 7.51 14.92 -0.61
N HIS A 253 6.73 15.27 -1.64
CA HIS A 253 7.07 14.92 -3.02
C HIS A 253 8.07 15.93 -3.59
N PRO A 254 9.26 15.51 -4.06
CA PRO A 254 10.34 16.42 -4.46
C PRO A 254 9.99 17.36 -5.62
N ASP A 255 9.05 16.97 -6.48
CA ASP A 255 8.61 17.79 -7.63
C ASP A 255 7.42 18.70 -7.30
N ARG A 256 7.04 18.83 -6.02
CA ARG A 256 5.91 19.65 -5.57
C ARG A 256 6.39 20.73 -4.62
N ASP A 257 6.27 21.96 -5.08
CA ASP A 257 6.59 23.17 -4.33
C ASP A 257 5.32 23.98 -4.06
N GLU A 258 5.47 25.15 -3.41
CA GLU A 258 4.36 26.05 -3.16
C GLU A 258 3.72 26.63 -4.44
N ILE A 259 4.45 26.70 -5.55
CA ILE A 259 3.90 27.13 -6.84
C ILE A 259 2.93 26.07 -7.36
N TRP A 260 3.35 24.80 -7.29
CA TRP A 260 2.48 23.67 -7.60
C TRP A 260 1.25 23.66 -6.69
N ALA A 261 1.43 23.82 -5.38
CA ALA A 261 0.34 23.80 -4.40
C ALA A 261 -0.68 24.91 -4.66
N ASN A 262 -0.22 26.14 -4.91
CA ASN A 262 -1.09 27.28 -5.20
C ASN A 262 -1.86 27.10 -6.52
N THR A 263 -1.22 26.51 -7.53
CA THR A 263 -1.87 26.17 -8.80
C THR A 263 -2.97 25.12 -8.59
N GLU A 264 -2.67 24.09 -7.80
CA GLU A 264 -3.63 23.02 -7.51
C GLU A 264 -4.78 23.53 -6.64
N ARG A 265 -4.51 24.35 -5.59
CA ARG A 265 -5.55 25.01 -4.79
C ARG A 265 -6.50 25.85 -5.64
N SER A 266 -5.95 26.61 -6.57
CA SER A 266 -6.76 27.41 -7.51
C SER A 266 -7.65 26.56 -8.40
N ARG A 267 -7.19 25.33 -8.76
CA ARG A 267 -7.92 24.42 -9.63
C ARG A 267 -9.02 23.64 -8.93
N VAL A 268 -8.78 23.16 -7.71
CA VAL A 268 -9.71 22.26 -7.00
C VAL A 268 -10.45 22.94 -5.84
N GLY A 269 -10.02 24.10 -5.41
CA GLY A 269 -10.51 24.81 -4.23
C GLY A 269 -9.79 24.38 -2.95
N GLU A 270 -9.73 25.31 -1.97
CA GLU A 270 -8.95 25.15 -0.72
C GLU A 270 -9.37 23.91 0.08
N GLU A 271 -10.67 23.74 0.33
CA GLU A 271 -11.19 22.62 1.12
C GLU A 271 -10.80 21.27 0.52
N ARG A 272 -10.97 21.14 -0.80
CA ARG A 272 -10.63 19.92 -1.51
C ARG A 272 -9.13 19.68 -1.55
N PHE A 273 -8.32 20.73 -1.69
CA PHE A 273 -6.88 20.62 -1.62
C PHE A 273 -6.43 20.08 -0.25
N ARG A 274 -6.94 20.65 0.84
CA ARG A 274 -6.64 20.18 2.20
C ARG A 274 -6.99 18.72 2.39
N ARG A 275 -8.18 18.32 1.99
CA ARG A 275 -8.61 16.91 2.09
C ARG A 275 -7.77 15.97 1.26
N GLU A 276 -7.55 16.29 -0.02
CA GLU A 276 -6.94 15.36 -0.98
C GLU A 276 -5.40 15.37 -0.95
N HIS A 277 -4.77 16.45 -0.51
CA HIS A 277 -3.32 16.61 -0.57
C HIS A 277 -2.66 16.82 0.79
N GLU A 278 -3.31 17.50 1.72
CA GLU A 278 -2.81 17.72 3.08
C GLU A 278 -3.30 16.66 4.08
N CYS A 279 -4.22 15.80 3.67
CA CYS A 279 -4.79 14.75 4.51
C CYS A 279 -5.46 15.29 5.78
N VAL A 280 -6.04 16.48 5.73
CA VAL A 280 -6.74 17.10 6.84
C VAL A 280 -8.15 17.54 6.41
N GLY A 281 -9.12 17.35 7.30
CA GLY A 281 -10.48 17.83 7.15
C GLY A 281 -10.78 18.99 8.11
N ALA A 282 -11.87 19.70 7.89
CA ALA A 282 -12.32 20.78 8.78
C ALA A 282 -12.58 20.28 10.21
N ASN A 283 -13.02 19.04 10.34
CA ASN A 283 -13.33 18.38 11.61
C ASN A 283 -12.15 17.62 12.23
N THR A 284 -10.96 17.68 11.62
CA THR A 284 -9.76 17.07 12.21
C THR A 284 -9.47 17.75 13.56
N LEU A 285 -9.40 16.92 14.63
CA LEU A 285 -9.10 17.42 15.96
C LEU A 285 -7.63 17.85 16.07
N VAL A 286 -7.41 18.98 16.69
CA VAL A 286 -6.08 19.47 17.09
C VAL A 286 -6.04 19.63 18.60
N THR A 287 -5.02 19.10 19.22
CA THR A 287 -4.79 19.25 20.64
C THR A 287 -4.06 20.57 20.90
N LEU A 288 -4.68 21.43 21.66
CA LEU A 288 -4.12 22.73 22.04
C LEU A 288 -3.75 22.73 23.53
N LYS A 289 -2.75 23.51 23.87
CA LYS A 289 -2.39 23.81 25.26
C LYS A 289 -2.45 25.32 25.45
N ASP A 290 -3.27 25.78 26.37
CA ASP A 290 -3.36 27.19 26.71
C ASP A 290 -2.15 27.69 27.52
N ILE A 291 -2.08 28.97 27.73
CA ILE A 291 -1.00 29.64 28.50
C ILE A 291 -0.95 29.23 29.98
N TYR A 292 -2.02 28.62 30.51
CA TYR A 292 -2.12 28.07 31.84
C TYR A 292 -1.80 26.60 31.94
N GLY A 293 -1.47 25.95 30.80
CA GLY A 293 -1.10 24.55 30.72
C GLY A 293 -2.29 23.60 30.57
N LYS A 294 -3.53 24.10 30.43
CA LYS A 294 -4.71 23.28 30.18
C LYS A 294 -4.70 22.76 28.74
N ILE A 295 -4.88 21.45 28.61
CA ILE A 295 -4.97 20.77 27.31
C ILE A 295 -6.44 20.62 26.93
N PHE A 296 -6.79 20.92 25.70
CA PHE A 296 -8.12 20.73 25.13
C PHE A 296 -8.04 20.41 23.63
N GLU A 297 -9.06 19.78 23.11
CA GLU A 297 -9.17 19.44 21.70
C GLU A 297 -10.23 20.32 21.04
N VAL A 298 -9.91 20.83 19.87
CA VAL A 298 -10.82 21.56 18.99
C VAL A 298 -10.66 21.06 17.57
N THR A 299 -11.70 21.21 16.75
CA THR A 299 -11.55 20.96 15.32
C THR A 299 -10.70 22.04 14.66
N ILE A 300 -10.08 21.72 13.52
CA ILE A 300 -9.36 22.71 12.71
C ILE A 300 -10.29 23.89 12.37
N ALA A 301 -11.57 23.63 12.06
CA ALA A 301 -12.54 24.68 11.78
C ALA A 301 -12.79 25.59 12.98
N GLU A 302 -12.94 25.02 14.19
CA GLU A 302 -13.08 25.79 15.42
C GLU A 302 -11.80 26.60 15.73
N PHE A 303 -10.63 25.97 15.58
CA PHE A 303 -9.35 26.64 15.77
C PHE A 303 -9.19 27.86 14.85
N TYR A 304 -9.56 27.74 13.57
CA TYR A 304 -9.55 28.88 12.64
C TYR A 304 -10.48 30.02 13.04
N ASN A 305 -11.63 29.70 13.67
CA ASN A 305 -12.56 30.71 14.17
C ASN A 305 -12.12 31.33 15.50
N MET A 306 -11.12 30.75 16.18
CA MET A 306 -10.52 31.29 17.42
C MET A 306 -9.35 32.27 17.16
N CYS A 307 -8.76 32.21 15.96
CA CYS A 307 -7.69 33.07 15.50
C CYS A 307 -8.21 34.29 14.73
#